data_977dd6867ca8d9eb7024802d802d4c02
#
_entry.id   977dd6867ca8d9eb7024802d802d4c02
#
_cell.length_a   1.000
_cell.length_b   1.000
_cell.length_c   1.000
_cell.angle_alpha   90.00
_cell.angle_beta   90.00
_cell.angle_gamma   90.00
#
_symmetry.space_group_name_H-M   'P 1'
#
loop_
_entity.id
_entity.type
_entity.pdbx_description
1 polymer ?
#
loop_
_entity_poly.entity_id
_entity_poly.type
_entity_poly.pdbx_seq_one_letter_code
_entity_poly.pdbx_strand_id
1 'polypeptide(L)'
;SVYNVSGDESKFGEPIANRGAIVAAVLAHEVRALHVHSGSSMRNFEGAVRALTRLRDLASECNDALETAGSDRRIHTLDVGGGLLPEHLVDGGALQMSAYATRLREELPELWADYALVTEFGQWTHFHTGYALSDVEWVLQRGARQVAYLHLGADFLLRDAYVKPRGIHWVPLRGGQALEGDHVLTDLAGPLCFAGDYLEKGVQLPALNSGDQMLYLGTGSNAYALWSRHTSRTIPAVYGVDFVAQQLELLSPRFNPFI
;
A
#
# COMPACT_ATOMS: atom_id res chain seq x y z
N SER A 1 13.15 3.26 -1.18
CA SER A 1 11.84 3.83 -0.81
C SER A 1 11.81 5.29 -1.20
N VAL A 2 10.70 5.76 -1.79
CA VAL A 2 10.49 7.18 -2.11
C VAL A 2 10.32 8.01 -0.83
N TYR A 3 9.90 7.37 0.25
CA TYR A 3 9.78 7.96 1.57
C TYR A 3 10.70 7.22 2.54
N ASN A 4 11.65 7.95 3.10
CA ASN A 4 12.47 7.45 4.19
C ASN A 4 11.65 7.52 5.48
N VAL A 5 11.09 6.39 5.92
CA VAL A 5 10.28 6.31 7.13
C VAL A 5 11.09 5.92 8.36
N SER A 6 12.36 5.55 8.19
CA SER A 6 13.22 5.03 9.26
C SER A 6 14.63 5.65 9.27
N GLY A 7 14.84 6.80 8.64
CA GLY A 7 16.11 7.53 8.68
C GLY A 7 16.18 8.53 9.84
N ASP A 8 17.37 9.08 10.08
CA ASP A 8 17.64 10.01 11.19
C ASP A 8 16.78 11.29 11.15
N GLU A 9 16.28 11.67 9.97
CA GLU A 9 15.37 12.81 9.78
C GLU A 9 13.89 12.40 9.76
N SER A 10 13.58 11.13 10.08
CA SER A 10 12.19 10.65 10.14
C SER A 10 11.45 11.31 11.31
N LYS A 11 10.16 11.64 11.09
CA LYS A 11 9.28 12.06 12.18
C LYS A 11 8.84 10.92 13.10
N PHE A 12 9.15 9.68 12.74
CA PHE A 12 8.72 8.49 13.45
C PHE A 12 9.84 7.92 14.31
N GLY A 13 9.50 7.59 15.56
CA GLY A 13 10.37 6.88 16.47
C GLY A 13 11.62 7.64 16.90
N GLU A 14 12.49 6.93 17.59
CA GLU A 14 13.80 7.42 18.02
C GLU A 14 14.89 6.83 17.11
N PRO A 15 15.86 7.64 16.63
CA PRO A 15 16.98 7.13 15.85
C PRO A 15 17.74 6.03 16.60
N ILE A 16 18.06 4.95 15.90
CA ILE A 16 18.80 3.82 16.48
C ILE A 16 20.17 4.24 17.04
N ALA A 17 20.73 5.35 16.60
CA ALA A 17 21.96 5.92 17.16
C ALA A 17 21.79 6.34 18.63
N ASN A 18 20.58 6.66 19.06
CA ASN A 18 20.24 7.06 20.43
C ASN A 18 19.87 5.86 21.31
N ARG A 19 20.55 4.72 21.16
CA ARG A 19 20.26 3.48 21.90
C ARG A 19 20.10 3.70 23.41
N GLY A 20 20.96 4.51 23.99
CA GLY A 20 20.90 4.83 25.43
C GLY A 20 19.58 5.49 25.85
N ALA A 21 19.02 6.38 25.04
CA ALA A 21 17.73 7.00 25.30
C ALA A 21 16.59 5.98 25.19
N ILE A 22 16.67 5.05 24.22
CA ILE A 22 15.67 3.98 24.04
C ILE A 22 15.71 3.04 25.26
N VAL A 23 16.90 2.59 25.69
CA VAL A 23 17.07 1.73 26.86
C VAL A 23 16.55 2.42 28.12
N ALA A 24 16.88 3.71 28.31
CA ALA A 24 16.37 4.49 29.42
C ALA A 24 14.82 4.59 29.44
N ALA A 25 14.20 4.78 28.28
CA ALA A 25 12.75 4.78 28.15
C ALA A 25 12.13 3.41 28.48
N VAL A 26 12.76 2.31 28.05
CA VAL A 26 12.34 0.95 28.38
C VAL A 26 12.43 0.67 29.90
N LEU A 27 13.48 1.16 30.54
CA LEU A 27 13.64 1.04 32.00
C LEU A 27 12.59 1.86 32.77
N ALA A 28 12.28 3.05 32.28
CA ALA A 28 11.35 3.98 32.95
C ALA A 28 9.87 3.67 32.71
N HIS A 29 9.52 2.98 31.63
CA HIS A 29 8.12 2.77 31.21
C HIS A 29 7.79 1.29 30.97
N GLU A 30 6.49 0.98 30.92
CA GLU A 30 5.95 -0.37 30.64
C GLU A 30 6.08 -0.77 29.15
N VAL A 31 7.27 -0.68 28.60
CA VAL A 31 7.54 -1.09 27.20
C VAL A 31 7.79 -2.59 27.18
N ARG A 32 7.06 -3.33 26.32
CA ARG A 32 7.17 -4.78 26.15
C ARG A 32 7.37 -5.19 24.67
N ALA A 33 7.35 -4.23 23.77
CA ALA A 33 7.55 -4.46 22.34
C ALA A 33 8.42 -3.35 21.74
N LEU A 34 9.18 -3.71 20.71
CA LEU A 34 9.88 -2.75 19.86
C LEU A 34 9.41 -2.91 18.42
N HIS A 35 9.39 -1.80 17.69
CA HIS A 35 8.93 -1.74 16.30
C HIS A 35 9.97 -1.15 15.37
N VAL A 36 10.06 -1.67 14.15
CA VAL A 36 10.77 -1.04 13.04
C VAL A 36 10.01 -1.21 11.73
N HIS A 37 9.82 -0.12 10.99
CA HIS A 37 9.32 -0.17 9.62
C HIS A 37 10.44 0.19 8.64
N SER A 38 10.97 -0.80 7.92
CA SER A 38 12.16 -0.64 7.07
C SER A 38 11.90 0.03 5.71
N GLY A 39 10.66 0.46 5.45
CA GLY A 39 10.25 1.18 4.24
C GLY A 39 9.07 0.56 3.51
N SER A 40 8.37 1.40 2.72
CA SER A 40 7.06 1.10 2.10
C SER A 40 7.22 0.60 0.69
N SER A 41 8.05 -0.03 0.16
CA SER A 41 8.17 -0.59 -1.20
C SER A 41 9.46 -1.39 -1.29
N MET A 42 9.43 -2.51 -0.59
CA MET A 42 10.57 -3.41 -0.54
C MET A 42 10.88 -3.95 -1.92
N ARG A 43 12.12 -3.77 -2.37
CA ARG A 43 12.60 -4.28 -3.67
C ARG A 43 13.52 -5.48 -3.51
N ASN A 44 14.05 -5.69 -2.32
CA ASN A 44 14.82 -6.85 -1.89
C ASN A 44 14.71 -6.97 -0.36
N PHE A 45 15.17 -8.06 0.19
CA PHE A 45 15.07 -8.31 1.64
C PHE A 45 16.22 -7.75 2.46
N GLU A 46 17.30 -7.30 1.84
CA GLU A 46 18.51 -6.88 2.54
C GLU A 46 18.30 -5.72 3.52
N GLY A 47 17.47 -4.73 3.10
CA GLY A 47 17.12 -3.60 3.95
C GLY A 47 16.34 -4.03 5.19
N ALA A 48 15.40 -4.95 5.03
CA ALA A 48 14.62 -5.52 6.12
C ALA A 48 15.49 -6.34 7.06
N VAL A 49 16.33 -7.25 6.54
CA VAL A 49 17.25 -8.06 7.33
C VAL A 49 18.15 -7.17 8.19
N ARG A 50 18.77 -6.14 7.60
CA ARG A 50 19.60 -5.19 8.37
C ARG A 50 18.83 -4.45 9.47
N ALA A 51 17.62 -4.02 9.18
CA ALA A 51 16.77 -3.33 10.16
C ALA A 51 16.38 -4.26 11.31
N LEU A 52 15.99 -5.49 10.98
CA LEU A 52 15.58 -6.49 11.97
C LEU A 52 16.76 -7.01 12.81
N THR A 53 17.96 -7.12 12.24
CA THR A 53 19.17 -7.40 13.01
C THR A 53 19.37 -6.34 14.09
N ARG A 54 19.29 -5.05 13.71
CA ARG A 54 19.45 -3.95 14.67
C ARG A 54 18.33 -3.91 15.72
N LEU A 55 17.11 -4.25 15.33
CA LEU A 55 15.97 -4.32 16.25
C LEU A 55 16.16 -5.44 17.28
N ARG A 56 16.57 -6.62 16.84
CA ARG A 56 16.89 -7.76 17.69
C ARG A 56 18.01 -7.42 18.69
N ASP A 57 19.10 -6.82 18.19
CA ASP A 57 20.23 -6.45 19.03
C ASP A 57 19.86 -5.40 20.08
N LEU A 58 18.99 -4.44 19.71
CA LEU A 58 18.44 -3.46 20.65
C LEU A 58 17.51 -4.10 21.68
N ALA A 59 16.68 -5.05 21.27
CA ALA A 59 15.80 -5.77 22.18
C ALA A 59 16.58 -6.60 23.20
N SER A 60 17.68 -7.23 22.77
CA SER A 60 18.60 -7.93 23.68
C SER A 60 19.22 -6.97 24.68
N GLU A 61 19.77 -5.84 24.23
CA GLU A 61 20.33 -4.80 25.11
C GLU A 61 19.33 -4.27 26.13
N CYS A 62 18.09 -4.05 25.71
CA CYS A 62 17.01 -3.65 26.62
C CYS A 62 16.72 -4.73 27.67
N ASN A 63 16.71 -5.99 27.27
CA ASN A 63 16.48 -7.10 28.17
C ASN A 63 17.60 -7.28 29.20
N ASP A 64 18.85 -7.14 28.79
CA ASP A 64 20.02 -7.17 29.66
C ASP A 64 19.98 -6.02 30.70
N ALA A 65 19.57 -4.83 30.26
CA ALA A 65 19.39 -3.68 31.14
C ALA A 65 18.25 -3.87 32.15
N LEU A 66 17.11 -4.44 31.73
CA LEU A 66 15.99 -4.78 32.62
C LEU A 66 16.39 -5.82 33.66
N GLU A 67 17.12 -6.87 33.26
CA GLU A 67 17.61 -7.91 34.16
C GLU A 67 18.59 -7.31 35.18
N THR A 68 19.54 -6.47 34.72
CA THR A 68 20.51 -5.76 35.59
C THR A 68 19.81 -4.86 36.59
N ALA A 69 18.68 -4.25 36.21
CA ALA A 69 17.85 -3.43 37.10
C ALA A 69 16.96 -4.25 38.04
N GLY A 70 17.02 -5.58 38.00
CA GLY A 70 16.19 -6.47 38.80
C GLY A 70 14.70 -6.45 38.43
N SER A 71 14.37 -6.08 37.20
CA SER A 71 13.02 -6.03 36.68
C SER A 71 12.61 -7.41 36.18
N ASP A 72 11.36 -7.80 36.42
CA ASP A 72 10.72 -8.99 35.85
C ASP A 72 10.15 -8.73 34.45
N ARG A 73 10.20 -7.48 33.98
CA ARG A 73 9.77 -7.09 32.64
C ARG A 73 10.76 -7.56 31.59
N ARG A 74 10.23 -7.75 30.37
CA ARG A 74 11.05 -8.13 29.22
C ARG A 74 10.42 -7.60 27.93
N ILE A 75 11.25 -7.21 26.97
CA ILE A 75 10.85 -7.10 25.58
C ILE A 75 10.67 -8.52 25.05
N HIS A 76 9.46 -8.88 24.72
CA HIS A 76 9.08 -10.21 24.22
C HIS A 76 8.40 -10.17 22.86
N THR A 77 8.12 -8.99 22.32
CA THR A 77 7.44 -8.80 21.02
C THR A 77 8.25 -7.87 20.15
N LEU A 78 8.43 -8.26 18.89
CA LEU A 78 9.02 -7.42 17.87
C LEU A 78 8.03 -7.24 16.73
N ASP A 79 7.69 -5.99 16.44
CA ASP A 79 6.93 -5.62 15.26
C ASP A 79 7.91 -5.34 14.12
N VAL A 80 7.89 -6.21 13.12
CA VAL A 80 8.82 -6.17 11.99
C VAL A 80 8.35 -5.23 10.87
N GLY A 81 7.22 -4.55 11.10
CA GLY A 81 6.63 -3.62 10.14
C GLY A 81 6.08 -4.30 8.90
N GLY A 82 6.02 -3.55 7.83
CA GLY A 82 5.49 -3.99 6.55
C GLY A 82 6.44 -3.70 5.38
N GLY A 83 5.84 -3.31 4.25
CA GLY A 83 6.57 -2.84 3.09
C GLY A 83 6.72 -3.86 1.96
N LEU A 84 6.28 -5.09 2.15
CA LEU A 84 6.24 -6.09 1.08
C LEU A 84 5.16 -5.71 0.07
N LEU A 85 5.54 -5.71 -1.21
CA LEU A 85 4.64 -5.44 -2.32
C LEU A 85 3.97 -6.72 -2.81
N PRO A 86 2.76 -6.65 -3.37
CA PRO A 86 2.18 -7.75 -4.13
C PRO A 86 3.12 -8.21 -5.26
N GLU A 87 3.12 -9.50 -5.54
CA GLU A 87 4.07 -10.15 -6.45
C GLU A 87 4.13 -9.50 -7.84
N HIS A 88 2.98 -9.15 -8.39
CA HIS A 88 2.88 -8.55 -9.74
C HIS A 88 3.43 -7.10 -9.83
N LEU A 89 3.69 -6.45 -8.69
CA LEU A 89 4.29 -5.11 -8.64
C LEU A 89 5.82 -5.14 -8.53
N VAL A 90 6.40 -6.34 -8.53
CA VAL A 90 7.84 -6.54 -8.41
C VAL A 90 8.36 -7.21 -9.68
N ASP A 91 9.31 -6.58 -10.32
CA ASP A 91 9.97 -7.15 -11.50
C ASP A 91 10.53 -8.54 -11.18
N GLY A 92 10.09 -9.55 -11.94
CA GLY A 92 10.53 -10.93 -11.78
C GLY A 92 9.82 -11.76 -10.71
N GLY A 93 8.78 -11.26 -10.04
CA GLY A 93 7.94 -12.07 -9.10
C GLY A 93 8.66 -12.61 -7.87
N ALA A 94 9.86 -12.11 -7.55
CA ALA A 94 10.79 -12.73 -6.61
C ALA A 94 10.56 -12.42 -5.12
N LEU A 95 9.70 -11.46 -4.79
CA LEU A 95 9.50 -11.01 -3.41
C LEU A 95 8.21 -11.57 -2.80
N GLN A 96 8.16 -12.88 -2.65
CA GLN A 96 7.03 -13.56 -2.01
C GLN A 96 7.15 -13.54 -0.49
N MET A 97 6.03 -13.57 0.21
CA MET A 97 5.99 -13.68 1.68
C MET A 97 6.73 -14.91 2.19
N SER A 98 6.60 -16.05 1.49
CA SER A 98 7.31 -17.28 1.83
C SER A 98 8.82 -17.11 1.73
N ALA A 99 9.31 -16.49 0.65
CA ALA A 99 10.74 -16.20 0.47
C ALA A 99 11.27 -15.25 1.54
N TYR A 100 10.50 -14.22 1.89
CA TYR A 100 10.83 -13.30 2.99
C TYR A 100 10.95 -14.04 4.33
N ALA A 101 9.95 -14.86 4.66
CA ALA A 101 9.95 -15.63 5.90
C ALA A 101 11.11 -16.65 5.95
N THR A 102 11.41 -17.32 4.84
CA THR A 102 12.55 -18.23 4.73
C THR A 102 13.85 -17.50 4.97
N ARG A 103 14.07 -16.38 4.29
CA ARG A 103 15.26 -15.57 4.44
C ARG A 103 15.49 -15.12 5.89
N LEU A 104 14.43 -14.67 6.56
CA LEU A 104 14.54 -14.27 7.96
C LEU A 104 14.81 -15.46 8.89
N ARG A 105 14.26 -16.65 8.64
CA ARG A 105 14.55 -17.85 9.44
C ARG A 105 15.99 -18.31 9.29
N GLU A 106 16.57 -18.16 8.11
CA GLU A 106 17.96 -18.54 7.83
C GLU A 106 18.95 -17.56 8.46
N GLU A 107 18.70 -16.25 8.38
CA GLU A 107 19.66 -15.23 8.82
C GLU A 107 19.43 -14.75 10.27
N LEU A 108 18.22 -14.82 10.78
CA LEU A 108 17.80 -14.32 12.09
C LEU A 108 16.88 -15.31 12.80
N PRO A 109 17.32 -16.56 13.04
CA PRO A 109 16.48 -17.59 13.65
C PRO A 109 15.98 -17.20 15.04
N GLU A 110 16.71 -16.36 15.77
CA GLU A 110 16.36 -15.87 17.11
C GLU A 110 15.05 -15.06 17.10
N LEU A 111 14.69 -14.44 15.98
CA LEU A 111 13.39 -13.73 15.90
C LEU A 111 12.22 -14.65 16.20
N TRP A 112 12.29 -15.90 15.76
CA TRP A 112 11.22 -16.90 16.02
C TRP A 112 11.40 -17.66 17.33
N ALA A 113 12.63 -17.82 17.79
CA ALA A 113 12.91 -18.55 19.03
C ALA A 113 12.56 -17.73 20.26
N ASP A 114 12.87 -16.42 20.25
CA ASP A 114 12.92 -15.59 21.44
C ASP A 114 11.80 -14.56 21.53
N TYR A 115 11.09 -14.29 20.39
CA TYR A 115 10.12 -13.20 20.32
C TYR A 115 8.81 -13.61 19.65
N ALA A 116 7.72 -13.03 20.11
CA ALA A 116 6.48 -12.97 19.34
C ALA A 116 6.62 -11.91 18.23
N LEU A 117 6.24 -12.27 17.00
CA LEU A 117 6.36 -11.37 15.87
C LEU A 117 5.01 -10.76 15.50
N VAL A 118 5.00 -9.45 15.29
CA VAL A 118 3.89 -8.70 14.71
C VAL A 118 4.31 -8.23 13.32
N THR A 119 3.38 -8.20 12.39
CA THR A 119 3.62 -7.78 11.00
C THR A 119 2.57 -6.78 10.54
N GLU A 120 2.95 -5.86 9.64
CA GLU A 120 2.09 -4.81 9.08
C GLU A 120 1.96 -4.93 7.54
N PHE A 121 1.86 -6.12 6.99
CA PHE A 121 1.84 -6.36 5.54
C PHE A 121 0.50 -6.04 4.87
N GLY A 122 -0.16 -4.94 5.26
CA GLY A 122 -1.47 -4.56 4.77
C GLY A 122 -1.57 -4.47 3.25
N GLN A 123 -0.56 -3.92 2.59
CA GLN A 123 -0.56 -3.81 1.13
C GLN A 123 -0.51 -5.19 0.46
N TRP A 124 0.37 -6.07 0.91
CA TRP A 124 0.48 -7.43 0.38
C TRP A 124 -0.82 -8.24 0.60
N THR A 125 -1.41 -8.11 1.78
CA THR A 125 -2.61 -8.85 2.16
C THR A 125 -3.87 -8.38 1.44
N HIS A 126 -4.04 -7.05 1.27
CA HIS A 126 -5.33 -6.48 0.86
C HIS A 126 -5.36 -5.92 -0.55
N PHE A 127 -4.23 -5.82 -1.24
CA PHE A 127 -4.18 -5.19 -2.56
C PHE A 127 -5.21 -5.76 -3.54
N HIS A 128 -5.30 -7.08 -3.63
CA HIS A 128 -6.18 -7.79 -4.57
C HIS A 128 -7.63 -7.90 -4.10
N THR A 129 -7.97 -7.45 -2.89
CA THR A 129 -9.34 -7.56 -2.36
C THR A 129 -10.25 -6.42 -2.80
N GLY A 130 -9.73 -5.43 -3.49
CA GLY A 130 -10.48 -4.26 -3.93
C GLY A 130 -10.35 -3.98 -5.40
N TYR A 131 -11.45 -3.50 -5.96
CA TYR A 131 -11.59 -3.05 -7.34
C TYR A 131 -12.28 -1.70 -7.34
N ALA A 132 -11.99 -0.86 -8.34
CA ALA A 132 -12.74 0.36 -8.57
C ALA A 132 -13.29 0.36 -9.99
N LEU A 133 -14.56 0.68 -10.13
CA LEU A 133 -15.24 0.78 -11.43
C LEU A 133 -15.60 2.23 -11.69
N SER A 134 -15.30 2.70 -12.89
CA SER A 134 -15.61 4.06 -13.34
C SER A 134 -16.21 4.02 -14.73
N ASP A 135 -17.24 4.81 -14.95
CA ASP A 135 -17.72 5.07 -16.30
C ASP A 135 -16.73 5.95 -17.06
N VAL A 136 -16.66 5.77 -18.38
CA VAL A 136 -16.02 6.66 -19.33
C VAL A 136 -17.06 7.68 -19.76
N GLU A 137 -16.98 8.89 -19.21
CA GLU A 137 -17.94 9.95 -19.48
C GLU A 137 -17.78 10.51 -20.90
N TRP A 138 -16.52 10.74 -21.29
CA TRP A 138 -16.19 11.35 -22.55
C TRP A 138 -14.87 10.83 -23.09
N VAL A 139 -14.72 10.79 -24.42
CA VAL A 139 -13.48 10.48 -25.10
C VAL A 139 -13.15 11.57 -26.11
N LEU A 140 -11.96 12.16 -25.98
CA LEU A 140 -11.44 13.17 -26.88
C LEU A 140 -10.29 12.60 -27.71
N GLN A 141 -10.40 12.71 -29.04
CA GLN A 141 -9.30 12.32 -29.93
C GLN A 141 -8.30 13.48 -30.10
N ARG A 142 -7.03 13.18 -29.92
CA ARG A 142 -5.91 14.12 -30.12
C ARG A 142 -4.84 13.50 -30.99
N GLY A 143 -5.04 13.60 -32.31
CA GLY A 143 -4.19 12.90 -33.27
C GLY A 143 -4.31 11.38 -33.14
N ALA A 144 -3.19 10.69 -32.95
CA ALA A 144 -3.15 9.23 -32.75
C ALA A 144 -3.41 8.81 -31.29
N ARG A 145 -3.76 9.75 -30.41
CA ARG A 145 -4.00 9.53 -28.97
C ARG A 145 -5.44 9.82 -28.64
N GLN A 146 -6.03 9.03 -27.75
CA GLN A 146 -7.30 9.36 -27.10
C GLN A 146 -7.08 9.79 -25.64
N VAL A 147 -7.96 10.66 -25.14
CA VAL A 147 -8.07 11.03 -23.73
C VAL A 147 -9.44 10.59 -23.26
N ALA A 148 -9.50 9.65 -22.34
CA ALA A 148 -10.74 9.18 -21.72
C ALA A 148 -10.93 9.86 -20.36
N TYR A 149 -12.07 10.51 -20.18
CA TYR A 149 -12.46 11.19 -18.94
C TYR A 149 -13.30 10.26 -18.09
N LEU A 150 -12.85 10.01 -16.87
CA LEU A 150 -13.42 9.07 -15.92
C LEU A 150 -14.12 9.78 -14.76
N HIS A 151 -14.98 9.07 -14.04
CA HIS A 151 -15.51 9.52 -12.75
C HIS A 151 -14.54 9.32 -11.60
N LEU A 152 -13.56 8.42 -11.72
CA LEU A 152 -12.45 8.30 -10.79
C LEU A 152 -11.36 9.32 -11.16
N GLY A 153 -10.77 9.92 -10.15
CA GLY A 153 -9.68 10.87 -10.30
C GLY A 153 -8.64 10.71 -9.19
N ALA A 154 -7.69 11.61 -9.21
CA ALA A 154 -6.63 11.68 -8.21
C ALA A 154 -7.15 11.86 -6.79
N ASP A 155 -8.37 12.34 -6.59
CA ASP A 155 -9.03 12.45 -5.30
C ASP A 155 -9.33 11.10 -4.64
N PHE A 156 -9.58 10.07 -5.42
CA PHE A 156 -9.82 8.71 -4.93
C PHE A 156 -8.57 7.84 -5.00
N LEU A 157 -7.82 7.92 -6.08
CA LEU A 157 -6.59 7.14 -6.28
C LEU A 157 -5.34 7.99 -6.03
N LEU A 158 -5.36 8.79 -4.97
CA LEU A 158 -4.35 9.79 -4.65
C LEU A 158 -2.92 9.24 -4.70
N ARG A 159 -2.71 8.06 -4.13
CA ARG A 159 -1.38 7.44 -4.11
C ARG A 159 -0.89 7.07 -5.50
N ASP A 160 -1.77 6.50 -6.32
CA ASP A 160 -1.40 6.03 -7.65
C ASP A 160 -1.19 7.19 -8.62
N ALA A 161 -1.98 8.25 -8.49
CA ALA A 161 -1.87 9.44 -9.32
C ALA A 161 -0.62 10.30 -9.00
N TYR A 162 -0.26 10.47 -7.71
CA TYR A 162 0.78 11.40 -7.31
C TYR A 162 2.09 10.77 -6.86
N VAL A 163 2.04 9.58 -6.23
CA VAL A 163 3.23 9.05 -5.58
C VAL A 163 4.08 8.22 -6.51
N LYS A 164 3.50 7.38 -7.28
CA LYS A 164 4.11 6.66 -8.40
C LYS A 164 3.11 5.68 -8.99
N PRO A 165 2.91 5.68 -10.31
CA PRO A 165 2.17 4.62 -10.98
C PRO A 165 2.77 3.27 -10.63
N ARG A 166 1.97 2.38 -10.07
CA ARG A 166 2.40 1.05 -9.63
C ARG A 166 2.16 -0.02 -10.70
N GLY A 167 2.12 0.35 -11.99
CA GLY A 167 1.70 -0.59 -13.02
C GLY A 167 0.24 -1.01 -12.80
N ILE A 168 -0.64 -0.04 -12.93
CA ILE A 168 -2.08 -0.21 -12.72
C ILE A 168 -2.64 -1.11 -13.80
N HIS A 169 -3.37 -2.15 -13.42
CA HIS A 169 -4.12 -2.97 -14.35
C HIS A 169 -5.51 -2.38 -14.58
N TRP A 170 -5.68 -1.80 -15.76
CA TRP A 170 -6.94 -1.32 -16.27
C TRP A 170 -7.57 -2.37 -17.17
N VAL A 171 -8.81 -2.70 -16.92
CA VAL A 171 -9.63 -3.55 -17.78
C VAL A 171 -10.77 -2.71 -18.34
N PRO A 172 -10.71 -2.31 -19.61
CA PRO A 172 -11.83 -1.62 -20.25
C PRO A 172 -12.97 -2.61 -20.50
N LEU A 173 -14.19 -2.15 -20.24
CA LEU A 173 -15.40 -2.95 -20.38
C LEU A 173 -16.40 -2.25 -21.31
N ARG A 174 -17.10 -3.02 -22.14
CA ARG A 174 -18.25 -2.57 -22.92
C ARG A 174 -19.40 -3.55 -22.75
N GLY A 175 -20.55 -3.06 -22.28
CA GLY A 175 -21.69 -3.92 -21.99
C GLY A 175 -21.41 -5.02 -20.96
N GLY A 176 -20.51 -4.75 -19.99
CA GLY A 176 -20.13 -5.70 -18.96
C GLY A 176 -19.12 -6.76 -19.37
N GLN A 177 -18.60 -6.72 -20.60
CA GLN A 177 -17.59 -7.64 -21.11
C GLN A 177 -16.27 -6.92 -21.31
N ALA A 178 -15.15 -7.64 -21.15
CA ALA A 178 -13.84 -7.09 -21.43
C ALA A 178 -13.77 -6.62 -22.90
N LEU A 179 -13.33 -5.38 -23.10
CA LEU A 179 -13.21 -4.80 -24.43
C LEU A 179 -11.92 -5.27 -25.08
N GLU A 180 -12.06 -5.87 -26.25
CA GLU A 180 -10.95 -6.28 -27.10
C GLU A 180 -10.88 -5.40 -28.35
N GLY A 181 -9.74 -5.35 -29.02
CA GLY A 181 -9.54 -4.61 -30.26
C GLY A 181 -8.15 -4.02 -30.40
N ASP A 182 -7.97 -3.23 -31.46
CA ASP A 182 -6.70 -2.53 -31.72
C ASP A 182 -6.41 -1.52 -30.60
N HIS A 183 -5.21 -1.56 -30.10
CA HIS A 183 -4.77 -0.68 -29.03
C HIS A 183 -4.38 0.68 -29.56
N VAL A 184 -4.84 1.71 -28.88
CA VAL A 184 -4.48 3.12 -29.13
C VAL A 184 -3.86 3.71 -27.87
N LEU A 185 -2.97 4.66 -28.08
CA LEU A 185 -2.33 5.39 -26.99
C LEU A 185 -3.37 6.22 -26.24
N THR A 186 -3.57 5.93 -24.95
CA THR A 186 -4.66 6.47 -24.15
C THR A 186 -4.13 7.18 -22.90
N ASP A 187 -4.67 8.36 -22.62
CA ASP A 187 -4.52 9.05 -21.35
C ASP A 187 -5.84 8.91 -20.57
N LEU A 188 -5.77 8.46 -19.32
CA LEU A 188 -6.91 8.32 -18.41
C LEU A 188 -6.96 9.55 -17.49
N ALA A 189 -7.88 10.46 -17.76
CA ALA A 189 -8.07 11.70 -17.04
C ALA A 189 -9.21 11.60 -16.03
N GLY A 190 -9.03 12.18 -14.86
CA GLY A 190 -10.08 12.29 -13.85
C GLY A 190 -10.97 13.53 -14.06
N PRO A 191 -11.99 13.70 -13.20
CA PRO A 191 -13.00 14.74 -13.33
C PRO A 191 -12.66 16.05 -12.60
N LEU A 192 -11.48 16.18 -12.00
CA LEU A 192 -11.15 17.31 -11.14
C LEU A 192 -10.80 18.57 -11.94
N CYS A 193 -11.14 19.73 -11.42
CA CYS A 193 -10.65 21.01 -11.90
C CYS A 193 -9.17 21.23 -11.55
N PHE A 194 -8.33 20.30 -12.03
CA PHE A 194 -6.90 20.27 -11.76
C PHE A 194 -6.16 19.65 -12.94
N ALA A 195 -5.24 20.39 -13.55
CA ALA A 195 -4.55 19.97 -14.77
C ALA A 195 -3.69 18.69 -14.62
N GLY A 196 -3.34 18.32 -13.40
CA GLY A 196 -2.61 17.11 -13.08
C GLY A 196 -3.48 15.88 -12.81
N ASP A 197 -4.81 15.98 -12.93
CA ASP A 197 -5.73 14.88 -12.66
C ASP A 197 -5.72 13.82 -13.77
N TYR A 198 -4.65 13.07 -13.79
CA TYR A 198 -4.49 11.89 -14.64
C TYR A 198 -4.19 10.68 -13.76
N LEU A 199 -4.95 9.62 -13.96
CA LEU A 199 -4.70 8.34 -13.33
C LEU A 199 -3.57 7.60 -14.04
N GLU A 200 -3.49 7.75 -15.37
CA GLU A 200 -2.39 7.23 -16.16
C GLU A 200 -2.27 7.99 -17.49
N LYS A 201 -1.07 8.01 -18.06
CA LYS A 201 -0.79 8.61 -19.35
C LYS A 201 -0.05 7.65 -20.26
N GLY A 202 -0.49 7.59 -21.52
CA GLY A 202 0.21 6.82 -22.54
C GLY A 202 0.05 5.31 -22.40
N VAL A 203 -1.01 4.83 -21.76
CA VAL A 203 -1.33 3.41 -21.70
C VAL A 203 -1.91 2.92 -23.03
N GLN A 204 -1.56 1.71 -23.42
CA GLN A 204 -2.12 1.06 -24.61
C GLN A 204 -3.42 0.34 -24.26
N LEU A 205 -4.55 0.87 -24.74
CA LEU A 205 -5.89 0.30 -24.50
C LEU A 205 -6.64 0.20 -25.82
N PRO A 206 -7.65 -0.69 -25.91
CA PRO A 206 -8.60 -0.66 -27.02
C PRO A 206 -9.27 0.72 -27.16
N ALA A 207 -9.77 1.02 -28.35
CA ALA A 207 -10.47 2.28 -28.60
C ALA A 207 -11.73 2.39 -27.73
N LEU A 208 -11.75 3.38 -26.85
CA LEU A 208 -12.84 3.64 -25.89
C LEU A 208 -13.91 4.54 -26.52
N ASN A 209 -15.13 4.38 -26.02
CA ASN A 209 -16.26 5.26 -26.32
C ASN A 209 -16.86 5.79 -24.98
N SER A 210 -17.58 6.91 -25.08
CA SER A 210 -18.45 7.35 -24.00
C SER A 210 -19.47 6.25 -23.67
N GLY A 211 -19.68 5.96 -22.37
CA GLY A 211 -20.51 4.88 -21.87
C GLY A 211 -19.79 3.53 -21.69
N ASP A 212 -18.54 3.40 -22.14
CA ASP A 212 -17.69 2.27 -21.70
C ASP A 212 -17.36 2.40 -20.21
N GLN A 213 -16.80 1.36 -19.63
CA GLN A 213 -16.38 1.36 -18.24
C GLN A 213 -14.91 0.98 -18.13
N MET A 214 -14.27 1.49 -17.10
CA MET A 214 -12.90 1.15 -16.73
C MET A 214 -12.90 0.48 -15.36
N LEU A 215 -12.48 -0.78 -15.31
CA LEU A 215 -12.25 -1.50 -14.07
C LEU A 215 -10.77 -1.36 -13.68
N TYR A 216 -10.54 -0.84 -12.50
CA TYR A 216 -9.21 -0.73 -11.92
C TYR A 216 -8.99 -1.83 -10.88
N LEU A 217 -8.00 -2.68 -11.10
CA LEU A 217 -7.65 -3.78 -10.21
C LEU A 217 -6.66 -3.31 -9.14
N GLY A 218 -6.79 -3.86 -7.92
CA GLY A 218 -5.81 -3.63 -6.86
C GLY A 218 -6.03 -2.38 -6.03
N THR A 219 -7.28 -2.05 -5.71
CA THR A 219 -7.63 -0.92 -4.83
C THR A 219 -7.89 -1.30 -3.37
N GLY A 220 -7.67 -2.55 -2.97
CA GLY A 220 -7.96 -3.03 -1.61
C GLY A 220 -7.08 -2.44 -0.53
N SER A 221 -5.93 -1.84 -0.89
CA SER A 221 -5.04 -1.20 0.07
C SER A 221 -4.67 0.21 -0.33
N ASN A 222 -4.72 1.14 0.64
CA ASN A 222 -4.28 2.53 0.49
C ASN A 222 -4.95 3.33 -0.65
N ALA A 223 -6.16 2.95 -1.08
CA ALA A 223 -6.95 3.73 -2.02
C ALA A 223 -8.09 4.45 -1.28
N TYR A 224 -9.10 3.72 -0.82
CA TYR A 224 -10.26 4.29 -0.15
C TYR A 224 -9.90 5.13 1.08
N ALA A 225 -8.98 4.67 1.92
CA ALA A 225 -8.56 5.38 3.13
C ALA A 225 -7.77 6.68 2.85
N LEU A 226 -7.24 6.84 1.64
CA LEU A 226 -6.51 8.04 1.22
C LEU A 226 -7.38 9.00 0.38
N TRP A 227 -8.67 8.76 0.28
CA TRP A 227 -9.57 9.65 -0.44
C TRP A 227 -9.45 11.10 0.06
N SER A 228 -9.38 12.03 -0.88
CA SER A 228 -9.37 13.45 -0.59
C SER A 228 -10.66 14.12 -1.05
N ARG A 229 -11.07 15.15 -0.34
CA ARG A 229 -12.26 15.95 -0.68
C ARG A 229 -11.98 17.04 -1.70
N HIS A 230 -11.09 16.78 -2.64
CA HIS A 230 -10.75 17.75 -3.67
C HIS A 230 -12.01 18.21 -4.43
N THR A 231 -12.22 19.51 -4.50
CA THR A 231 -13.41 20.16 -5.09
C THR A 231 -14.75 19.64 -4.55
N SER A 232 -14.77 19.22 -3.28
CA SER A 232 -15.99 18.82 -2.57
C SER A 232 -16.71 17.59 -3.14
N ARG A 233 -15.97 16.71 -3.81
CA ARG A 233 -16.56 15.49 -4.37
C ARG A 233 -16.99 14.50 -3.28
N THR A 234 -17.99 13.70 -3.60
CA THR A 234 -18.51 12.66 -2.70
C THR A 234 -17.65 11.40 -2.78
N ILE A 235 -17.54 10.66 -1.67
CA ILE A 235 -16.95 9.31 -1.67
C ILE A 235 -17.85 8.36 -2.48
N PRO A 236 -17.29 7.52 -3.35
CA PRO A 236 -18.04 6.47 -4.03
C PRO A 236 -18.72 5.50 -3.07
N ALA A 237 -19.80 4.86 -3.51
CA ALA A 237 -20.36 3.73 -2.79
C ALA A 237 -19.39 2.55 -2.78
N VAL A 238 -19.43 1.75 -1.71
CA VAL A 238 -18.63 0.53 -1.56
C VAL A 238 -19.56 -0.68 -1.51
N TYR A 239 -19.25 -1.66 -2.33
CA TYR A 239 -19.97 -2.92 -2.38
C TYR A 239 -19.05 -4.08 -2.02
N GLY A 240 -19.55 -5.00 -1.20
CA GLY A 240 -18.98 -6.33 -1.07
C GLY A 240 -19.42 -7.22 -2.23
N VAL A 241 -18.49 -8.03 -2.74
CA VAL A 241 -18.76 -8.98 -3.84
C VAL A 241 -18.55 -10.38 -3.34
N ASP A 242 -19.59 -11.19 -3.31
CA ASP A 242 -19.47 -12.64 -3.13
C ASP A 242 -19.44 -13.30 -4.51
N PHE A 243 -18.27 -13.72 -4.96
CA PHE A 243 -18.11 -14.36 -6.28
C PHE A 243 -18.69 -15.77 -6.33
N VAL A 244 -18.85 -16.44 -5.19
CA VAL A 244 -19.43 -17.79 -5.12
C VAL A 244 -20.94 -17.72 -5.19
N ALA A 245 -21.54 -16.86 -4.37
CA ALA A 245 -22.99 -16.63 -4.36
C ALA A 245 -23.46 -15.71 -5.50
N GLN A 246 -22.54 -15.07 -6.23
CA GLN A 246 -22.82 -14.05 -7.26
C GLN A 246 -23.71 -12.92 -6.73
N GLN A 247 -23.40 -12.43 -5.53
CA GLN A 247 -24.17 -11.40 -4.85
C GLN A 247 -23.34 -10.14 -4.61
N LEU A 248 -24.04 -9.01 -4.64
CA LEU A 248 -23.50 -7.70 -4.25
C LEU A 248 -24.20 -7.24 -2.98
N GLU A 249 -23.44 -6.80 -2.00
CA GLU A 249 -23.92 -6.18 -0.77
C GLU A 249 -23.43 -4.74 -0.70
N LEU A 250 -24.34 -3.80 -0.46
CA LEU A 250 -23.95 -2.41 -0.21
C LEU A 250 -23.36 -2.27 1.20
N LEU A 251 -22.04 -2.15 1.28
CA LEU A 251 -21.30 -1.99 2.54
C LEU A 251 -21.31 -0.52 3.01
N SER A 252 -21.21 0.43 2.08
CA SER A 252 -21.25 1.86 2.37
C SER A 252 -21.93 2.60 1.23
N PRO A 253 -22.98 3.38 1.51
CA PRO A 253 -23.61 4.21 0.49
C PRO A 253 -22.66 5.32 0.04
N ARG A 254 -22.97 5.92 -1.11
CA ARG A 254 -22.26 7.14 -1.54
C ARG A 254 -22.42 8.22 -0.46
N PHE A 255 -21.31 8.65 0.07
CA PHE A 255 -21.30 9.64 1.15
C PHE A 255 -21.15 11.06 0.58
N ASN A 256 -22.13 11.91 0.92
CA ASN A 256 -22.02 13.35 0.69
C ASN A 256 -21.70 14.05 2.01
N PRO A 257 -20.51 14.60 2.18
CA PRO A 257 -20.11 15.25 3.43
C PRO A 257 -20.81 16.60 3.70
N PHE A 258 -21.67 17.04 2.79
CA PHE A 258 -22.35 18.34 2.85
C PHE A 258 -23.89 18.22 3.05
N ILE A 259 -24.43 17.04 3.22
CA ILE A 259 -25.85 16.78 3.51
C ILE A 259 -25.95 16.07 4.84
#